data_496c8ec116a9b324e22487b0848a94c1
#
_entry.id   496c8ec116a9b324e22487b0848a94c1
#
_cell.length_a   1.000
_cell.length_b   1.000
_cell.length_c   1.000
_cell.angle_alpha   90.00
_cell.angle_beta   90.00
_cell.angle_gamma   90.00
#
_symmetry.space_group_name_H-M   'P 1'
#
loop_
_entity.id
_entity.type
_entity.pdbx_description
1 polymer ?
#
loop_
_entity_poly.entity_id
_entity_poly.type
_entity_poly.pdbx_seq_one_letter_code
_entity_poly.pdbx_strand_id
1 'polypeptide(L)'
;MYSKNKTKVIQMIKMRTLLWLAAFILAFSLNGSAQTDPPELGIYENLDAYLPEDIVLTDEDYNVVNLKDKIDKPTVIALVYYECPGICSPLLEGVADVITRAKIDLGTEYQVFTVSFDPTEKPKLAKDKKANYAKLVKGKDVENGWTWFTGDSTNLSKLLNTLGYKVKKEGAEYIHPAAIMVVSPEAKITRYLHGTY
;
A
#
# COMPACT_ATOMS: atom_id res chain seq x y z
N MET A 1 76.73 -21.31 5.77
CA MET A 1 75.82 -20.64 6.76
C MET A 1 74.90 -19.56 6.13
N TYR A 2 75.19 -19.10 4.91
CA TYR A 2 74.55 -17.99 4.22
C TYR A 2 73.16 -18.38 3.55
N SER A 3 72.95 -19.65 3.17
CA SER A 3 71.76 -20.08 2.44
C SER A 3 70.48 -20.18 3.28
N LYS A 4 70.56 -20.59 4.54
CA LYS A 4 69.39 -20.74 5.45
C LYS A 4 68.67 -19.41 5.81
N ASN A 5 69.42 -18.32 5.78
CA ASN A 5 68.86 -16.99 6.13
C ASN A 5 68.01 -16.40 5.00
N LYS A 6 68.36 -16.63 3.71
CA LYS A 6 67.56 -16.19 2.55
C LYS A 6 66.17 -16.87 2.49
N THR A 7 66.12 -18.14 2.81
CA THR A 7 64.85 -18.89 2.78
C THR A 7 63.87 -18.43 3.87
N LYS A 8 64.39 -18.10 5.08
CA LYS A 8 63.54 -17.58 6.15
C LYS A 8 62.98 -16.16 5.83
N VAL A 9 63.81 -15.30 5.22
CA VAL A 9 63.35 -13.94 4.82
C VAL A 9 62.30 -14.03 3.72
N ILE A 10 62.44 -14.90 2.73
CA ILE A 10 61.44 -15.09 1.68
C ILE A 10 60.14 -15.65 2.23
N GLN A 11 60.20 -16.59 3.18
CA GLN A 11 58.99 -17.10 3.84
C GLN A 11 58.27 -16.04 4.67
N MET A 12 59.00 -15.18 5.41
CA MET A 12 58.39 -14.10 6.17
C MET A 12 57.75 -13.03 5.27
N ILE A 13 58.33 -12.72 4.11
CA ILE A 13 57.74 -11.79 3.15
C ILE A 13 56.49 -12.37 2.56
N LYS A 14 56.48 -13.65 2.14
CA LYS A 14 55.30 -14.33 1.61
C LYS A 14 54.17 -14.41 2.65
N MET A 15 54.49 -14.68 3.89
CA MET A 15 53.48 -14.75 4.97
C MET A 15 52.88 -13.37 5.27
N ARG A 16 53.68 -12.33 5.26
CA ARG A 16 53.18 -10.94 5.44
C ARG A 16 52.32 -10.47 4.28
N THR A 17 52.67 -10.78 3.04
CA THR A 17 51.85 -10.45 1.87
C THR A 17 50.51 -11.24 1.87
N LEU A 18 50.52 -12.50 2.31
CA LEU A 18 49.29 -13.30 2.45
C LEU A 18 48.36 -12.72 3.51
N LEU A 19 48.88 -12.27 4.65
CA LEU A 19 48.12 -11.61 5.71
C LEU A 19 47.52 -10.26 5.27
N TRP A 20 48.27 -9.47 4.50
CA TRP A 20 47.75 -8.21 3.95
C TRP A 20 46.67 -8.43 2.89
N LEU A 21 46.78 -9.47 2.04
CA LEU A 21 45.78 -9.85 1.09
C LEU A 21 44.49 -10.36 1.78
N ALA A 22 44.63 -11.18 2.84
CA ALA A 22 43.49 -11.66 3.62
C ALA A 22 42.75 -10.50 4.35
N ALA A 23 43.50 -9.56 4.92
CA ALA A 23 42.95 -8.36 5.57
C ALA A 23 42.24 -7.43 4.57
N PHE A 24 42.77 -7.32 3.33
CA PHE A 24 42.14 -6.52 2.27
C PHE A 24 40.84 -7.15 1.78
N ILE A 25 40.78 -8.48 1.62
CA ILE A 25 39.58 -9.20 1.27
C ILE A 25 38.50 -9.06 2.37
N LEU A 26 38.90 -9.17 3.64
CA LEU A 26 37.97 -9.01 4.78
C LEU A 26 37.42 -7.59 4.88
N ALA A 27 38.22 -6.56 4.60
CA ALA A 27 37.79 -5.15 4.60
C ALA A 27 36.76 -4.86 3.45
N PHE A 28 36.88 -5.55 2.31
CA PHE A 28 35.96 -5.37 1.19
C PHE A 28 34.61 -6.07 1.40
N SER A 29 34.56 -7.10 2.26
CA SER A 29 33.33 -7.85 2.55
C SER A 29 32.38 -7.12 3.51
N LEU A 30 32.81 -6.05 4.17
CA LEU A 30 32.02 -5.34 5.19
C LEU A 30 31.22 -4.15 4.65
N ASN A 31 31.35 -3.79 3.39
CA ASN A 31 30.68 -2.63 2.80
C ASN A 31 29.47 -2.97 1.92
N GLY A 32 28.93 -4.16 2.02
CA GLY A 32 27.70 -4.56 1.33
C GLY A 32 26.43 -4.22 2.11
N SER A 33 26.24 -2.96 2.52
CA SER A 33 24.90 -2.50 2.85
C SER A 33 24.13 -2.40 1.55
N ALA A 34 23.31 -3.41 1.27
CA ALA A 34 22.28 -3.29 0.26
C ALA A 34 21.31 -2.19 0.74
N GLN A 35 21.55 -0.97 0.31
CA GLN A 35 20.60 0.12 0.45
C GLN A 35 19.46 -0.21 -0.49
N THR A 36 18.42 -0.84 0.05
CA THR A 36 17.16 -0.96 -0.67
C THR A 36 16.57 0.44 -0.70
N ASP A 37 16.63 1.09 -1.84
CA ASP A 37 15.87 2.30 -2.07
C ASP A 37 14.42 2.05 -1.67
N PRO A 38 13.73 3.03 -1.04
CA PRO A 38 12.32 2.87 -0.74
C PRO A 38 11.59 2.54 -2.04
N PRO A 39 10.63 1.62 -2.01
CA PRO A 39 9.94 1.21 -3.22
C PRO A 39 9.39 2.45 -3.94
N GLU A 40 9.70 2.54 -5.22
CA GLU A 40 9.22 3.59 -6.10
C GLU A 40 7.68 3.57 -6.15
N LEU A 41 7.10 4.66 -6.61
CA LEU A 41 5.66 4.80 -6.89
C LEU A 41 5.11 3.54 -7.59
N GLY A 42 3.98 3.01 -7.11
CA GLY A 42 3.35 1.84 -7.72
C GLY A 42 2.55 0.96 -6.77
N ILE A 43 2.19 -0.22 -7.25
CA ILE A 43 1.52 -1.25 -6.46
C ILE A 43 2.44 -2.46 -6.37
N TYR A 44 2.73 -2.85 -5.15
CA TYR A 44 3.50 -4.03 -4.79
C TYR A 44 2.55 -5.02 -4.13
N GLU A 45 1.99 -5.92 -4.93
CA GLU A 45 0.92 -6.82 -4.49
C GLU A 45 1.34 -7.69 -3.31
N ASN A 46 0.62 -7.59 -2.22
CA ASN A 46 0.78 -8.37 -1.00
C ASN A 46 -0.34 -9.41 -0.88
N LEU A 47 -0.49 -10.26 -1.90
CA LEU A 47 -1.49 -11.32 -1.88
C LEU A 47 -1.29 -12.23 -0.64
N ASP A 48 -2.39 -12.71 -0.12
CA ASP A 48 -2.46 -13.54 1.09
C ASP A 48 -2.08 -12.85 2.42
N ALA A 49 -1.63 -11.59 2.40
CA ALA A 49 -1.46 -10.81 3.62
C ALA A 49 -2.82 -10.41 4.22
N TYR A 50 -2.86 -10.24 5.54
CA TYR A 50 -4.03 -9.75 6.26
C TYR A 50 -3.90 -8.28 6.60
N LEU A 51 -5.01 -7.57 6.58
CA LEU A 51 -5.05 -6.20 7.10
C LEU A 51 -4.78 -6.22 8.62
N PRO A 52 -3.97 -5.27 9.14
CA PRO A 52 -3.73 -5.11 10.56
C PRO A 52 -5.02 -4.89 11.36
N GLU A 53 -5.04 -5.40 12.59
CA GLU A 53 -6.19 -5.28 13.48
C GLU A 53 -6.36 -3.90 14.11
N ASP A 54 -5.34 -3.05 13.98
CA ASP A 54 -5.24 -1.75 14.66
C ASP A 54 -5.33 -0.55 13.71
N ILE A 55 -5.94 -0.71 12.53
CA ILE A 55 -6.22 0.41 11.62
C ILE A 55 -7.54 1.06 12.02
N VAL A 56 -7.48 2.31 12.44
CA VAL A 56 -8.65 3.11 12.83
C VAL A 56 -8.88 4.21 11.79
N LEU A 57 -10.09 4.25 11.25
CA LEU A 57 -10.52 5.25 10.26
C LEU A 57 -11.78 5.96 10.75
N THR A 58 -12.14 7.05 10.09
CA THR A 58 -13.39 7.77 10.34
C THR A 58 -14.25 7.70 9.08
N ASP A 59 -15.49 7.23 9.22
CA ASP A 59 -16.43 7.17 8.10
C ASP A 59 -17.04 8.54 7.76
N GLU A 60 -17.84 8.60 6.71
CA GLU A 60 -18.50 9.82 6.21
C GLU A 60 -19.51 10.41 7.20
N ASP A 61 -19.97 9.62 8.17
CA ASP A 61 -20.88 10.04 9.23
C ASP A 61 -20.16 10.36 10.57
N TYR A 62 -18.83 10.52 10.52
CA TYR A 62 -17.96 10.84 11.65
C TYR A 62 -17.84 9.74 12.71
N ASN A 63 -18.23 8.50 12.40
CA ASN A 63 -17.96 7.38 13.30
C ASN A 63 -16.51 6.96 13.19
N VAL A 64 -15.83 6.88 14.33
CA VAL A 64 -14.48 6.33 14.42
C VAL A 64 -14.60 4.81 14.55
N VAL A 65 -14.01 4.08 13.61
CA VAL A 65 -14.19 2.63 13.49
C VAL A 65 -12.85 1.93 13.29
N ASN A 66 -12.73 0.72 13.79
CA ASN A 66 -11.66 -0.18 13.39
C ASN A 66 -12.02 -0.76 12.01
N LEU A 67 -11.11 -0.63 11.05
CA LEU A 67 -11.35 -1.05 9.68
C LEU A 67 -11.64 -2.55 9.57
N LYS A 68 -10.90 -3.38 10.31
CA LYS A 68 -11.08 -4.83 10.30
C LYS A 68 -12.46 -5.25 10.80
N ASP A 69 -12.97 -4.58 11.84
CA ASP A 69 -14.30 -4.87 12.41
C ASP A 69 -15.45 -4.53 11.44
N LYS A 70 -15.18 -3.69 10.45
CA LYS A 70 -16.14 -3.38 9.37
C LYS A 70 -16.13 -4.38 8.22
N ILE A 71 -15.12 -5.26 8.16
CA ILE A 71 -14.99 -6.26 7.10
C ILE A 71 -15.61 -7.57 7.58
N ASP A 72 -16.87 -7.79 7.26
CA ASP A 72 -17.63 -9.01 7.59
C ASP A 72 -18.06 -9.81 6.33
N LYS A 73 -17.75 -9.30 5.16
CA LYS A 73 -18.02 -9.87 3.84
C LYS A 73 -16.95 -9.49 2.83
N PRO A 74 -16.89 -10.09 1.63
CA PRO A 74 -15.98 -9.67 0.57
C PRO A 74 -16.04 -8.16 0.37
N THR A 75 -14.90 -7.50 0.49
CA THR A 75 -14.82 -6.03 0.49
C THR A 75 -13.90 -5.55 -0.62
N VAL A 76 -14.42 -4.67 -1.47
CA VAL A 76 -13.65 -3.95 -2.48
C VAL A 76 -13.12 -2.66 -1.85
N ILE A 77 -11.80 -2.45 -1.88
CA ILE A 77 -11.15 -1.23 -1.35
C ILE A 77 -10.64 -0.41 -2.51
N ALA A 78 -11.12 0.83 -2.65
CA ALA A 78 -10.61 1.83 -3.58
C ALA A 78 -9.85 2.91 -2.81
N LEU A 79 -8.56 3.06 -3.12
CA LEU A 79 -7.70 4.09 -2.54
C LEU A 79 -7.64 5.31 -3.46
N VAL A 80 -8.04 6.45 -2.94
CA VAL A 80 -8.13 7.73 -3.68
C VAL A 80 -7.69 8.88 -2.78
N TYR A 81 -7.68 10.11 -3.28
CA TYR A 81 -7.89 11.30 -2.46
C TYR A 81 -9.03 12.11 -3.09
N TYR A 82 -9.88 12.68 -2.26
CA TYR A 82 -11.19 13.18 -2.71
C TYR A 82 -11.08 14.46 -3.54
N GLU A 83 -10.05 15.27 -3.35
CA GLU A 83 -9.78 16.48 -4.12
C GLU A 83 -8.94 16.21 -5.39
N CYS A 84 -8.73 14.95 -5.75
CA CYS A 84 -7.96 14.57 -6.95
C CYS A 84 -8.56 15.20 -8.22
N PRO A 85 -7.77 15.97 -8.97
CA PRO A 85 -8.24 16.56 -10.23
C PRO A 85 -8.16 15.60 -11.43
N GLY A 86 -7.64 14.37 -11.22
CA GLY A 86 -7.27 13.45 -12.29
C GLY A 86 -7.93 12.06 -12.19
N ILE A 87 -7.10 11.05 -12.03
CA ILE A 87 -7.43 9.63 -12.24
C ILE A 87 -8.42 9.05 -11.22
N CYS A 88 -8.63 9.68 -10.06
CA CYS A 88 -9.58 9.19 -9.05
C CYS A 88 -11.03 9.23 -9.55
N SER A 89 -11.41 10.24 -10.33
CA SER A 89 -12.78 10.34 -10.86
C SER A 89 -13.11 9.20 -11.81
N PRO A 90 -12.33 8.90 -12.87
CA PRO A 90 -12.55 7.73 -13.71
C PRO A 90 -12.56 6.40 -12.92
N LEU A 91 -11.68 6.25 -11.91
CA LEU A 91 -11.67 5.06 -11.07
C LEU A 91 -12.99 4.89 -10.31
N LEU A 92 -13.47 5.94 -9.66
CA LEU A 92 -14.72 5.90 -8.87
C LEU A 92 -15.96 5.77 -9.75
N GLU A 93 -15.97 6.35 -10.94
CA GLU A 93 -17.01 6.13 -11.94
C GLU A 93 -17.03 4.66 -12.40
N GLY A 94 -15.86 4.04 -12.62
CA GLY A 94 -15.74 2.62 -12.90
C GLY A 94 -16.27 1.75 -11.75
N VAL A 95 -15.97 2.09 -10.51
CA VAL A 95 -16.51 1.41 -9.32
C VAL A 95 -18.04 1.51 -9.29
N ALA A 96 -18.61 2.69 -9.52
CA ALA A 96 -20.07 2.89 -9.55
C ALA A 96 -20.76 2.07 -10.68
N ASP A 97 -20.11 1.97 -11.85
CA ASP A 97 -20.59 1.16 -12.97
C ASP A 97 -20.54 -0.35 -12.63
N VAL A 98 -19.45 -0.83 -12.04
CA VAL A 98 -19.33 -2.21 -11.57
C VAL A 98 -20.41 -2.53 -10.52
N ILE A 99 -20.61 -1.65 -9.53
CA ILE A 99 -21.66 -1.80 -8.51
C ILE A 99 -23.02 -1.94 -9.20
N THR A 100 -23.34 -1.09 -10.17
CA THR A 100 -24.62 -1.10 -10.89
C THR A 100 -24.82 -2.42 -11.64
N ARG A 101 -23.79 -2.94 -12.30
CA ARG A 101 -23.85 -4.15 -13.14
C ARG A 101 -23.71 -5.46 -12.39
N ALA A 102 -23.17 -5.44 -11.17
CA ALA A 102 -22.95 -6.64 -10.38
C ALA A 102 -24.29 -7.37 -10.14
N LYS A 103 -24.29 -8.69 -10.35
CA LYS A 103 -25.46 -9.55 -10.14
C LYS A 103 -25.61 -10.01 -8.69
N ILE A 104 -24.72 -9.55 -7.82
CA ILE A 104 -24.70 -9.80 -6.38
C ILE A 104 -25.15 -8.53 -5.63
N ASP A 105 -25.64 -8.68 -4.42
CA ASP A 105 -26.27 -7.59 -3.67
C ASP A 105 -25.25 -6.81 -2.82
N LEU A 106 -25.13 -5.52 -3.16
CA LEU A 106 -24.32 -4.57 -2.41
C LEU A 106 -24.89 -4.41 -0.99
N GLY A 107 -24.02 -4.45 0.00
CA GLY A 107 -24.36 -4.34 1.43
C GLY A 107 -24.67 -5.68 2.09
N THR A 108 -25.10 -6.70 1.35
CA THR A 108 -25.39 -8.05 1.86
C THR A 108 -24.36 -9.08 1.45
N GLU A 109 -24.09 -9.22 0.16
CA GLU A 109 -23.15 -10.23 -0.36
C GLU A 109 -21.71 -9.70 -0.50
N TYR A 110 -21.56 -8.41 -0.70
CA TYR A 110 -20.27 -7.70 -0.73
C TYR A 110 -20.45 -6.25 -0.30
N GLN A 111 -19.34 -5.57 -0.05
CA GLN A 111 -19.32 -4.14 0.26
C GLN A 111 -18.16 -3.45 -0.43
N VAL A 112 -18.23 -2.12 -0.49
CA VAL A 112 -17.20 -1.28 -1.09
C VAL A 112 -16.75 -0.23 -0.08
N PHE A 113 -15.44 -0.09 0.07
CA PHE A 113 -14.81 0.95 0.88
C PHE A 113 -14.00 1.86 -0.03
N THR A 114 -14.31 3.14 0.01
CA THR A 114 -13.47 4.17 -0.59
C THR A 114 -12.71 4.87 0.52
N VAL A 115 -11.40 4.85 0.47
CA VAL A 115 -10.54 5.42 1.52
C VAL A 115 -9.69 6.52 0.92
N SER A 116 -9.80 7.73 1.49
CA SER A 116 -8.84 8.78 1.17
C SER A 116 -7.50 8.47 1.80
N PHE A 117 -6.44 8.54 1.02
CA PHE A 117 -5.08 8.44 1.53
C PHE A 117 -4.45 9.79 1.88
N ASP A 118 -5.15 10.91 1.67
CA ASP A 118 -4.71 12.23 2.14
C ASP A 118 -5.16 12.46 3.59
N PRO A 119 -4.24 12.54 4.57
CA PRO A 119 -4.59 12.72 5.98
C PRO A 119 -5.18 14.10 6.31
N THR A 120 -5.17 15.03 5.37
CA THR A 120 -5.75 16.35 5.55
C THR A 120 -7.25 16.40 5.25
N GLU A 121 -7.76 15.45 4.47
CA GLU A 121 -9.16 15.36 4.10
C GLU A 121 -10.05 14.91 5.28
N LYS A 122 -11.30 15.40 5.29
CA LYS A 122 -12.21 15.27 6.43
C LYS A 122 -13.49 14.51 6.03
N PRO A 123 -14.19 13.89 6.99
CA PRO A 123 -15.41 13.12 6.75
C PRO A 123 -16.49 13.89 5.98
N LYS A 124 -16.60 15.21 6.17
CA LYS A 124 -17.53 16.03 5.39
C LYS A 124 -17.28 15.91 3.89
N LEU A 125 -16.02 15.93 3.47
CA LEU A 125 -15.66 15.78 2.05
C LEU A 125 -15.97 14.37 1.54
N ALA A 126 -15.70 13.34 2.36
CA ALA A 126 -16.10 11.98 2.08
C ALA A 126 -17.61 11.85 1.82
N LYS A 127 -18.43 12.46 2.71
CA LYS A 127 -19.89 12.50 2.58
C LYS A 127 -20.38 13.20 1.32
N ASP A 128 -19.81 14.36 1.01
CA ASP A 128 -20.15 15.11 -0.20
C ASP A 128 -19.80 14.32 -1.48
N LYS A 129 -18.65 13.65 -1.50
CA LYS A 129 -18.23 12.78 -2.61
C LYS A 129 -19.13 11.54 -2.72
N LYS A 130 -19.41 10.82 -1.61
CA LYS A 130 -20.36 9.70 -1.59
C LYS A 130 -21.68 10.11 -2.24
N ALA A 131 -22.26 11.24 -1.83
CA ALA A 131 -23.53 11.72 -2.37
C ALA A 131 -23.50 11.97 -3.89
N ASN A 132 -22.34 12.34 -4.44
CA ASN A 132 -22.19 12.54 -5.89
C ASN A 132 -22.09 11.22 -6.65
N TYR A 133 -21.26 10.28 -6.18
CA TYR A 133 -21.09 8.98 -6.85
C TYR A 133 -22.28 8.04 -6.64
N ALA A 134 -22.98 8.14 -5.51
CA ALA A 134 -24.23 7.40 -5.27
C ALA A 134 -25.29 7.64 -6.36
N LYS A 135 -25.34 8.85 -6.94
CA LYS A 135 -26.28 9.17 -8.05
C LYS A 135 -26.00 8.38 -9.33
N LEU A 136 -24.79 7.88 -9.49
CA LEU A 136 -24.38 7.09 -10.65
C LEU A 136 -24.81 5.62 -10.52
N VAL A 137 -25.01 5.15 -9.29
CA VAL A 137 -25.39 3.77 -9.00
C VAL A 137 -26.90 3.59 -9.11
N LYS A 138 -27.35 2.54 -9.78
CA LYS A 138 -28.77 2.24 -9.97
C LYS A 138 -29.15 0.91 -9.33
N GLY A 139 -30.28 0.91 -8.59
CA GLY A 139 -30.88 -0.31 -8.07
C GLY A 139 -30.07 -1.08 -7.05
N LYS A 140 -29.18 -0.41 -6.32
CA LYS A 140 -28.35 -1.00 -5.26
C LYS A 140 -28.42 -0.17 -3.98
N ASP A 141 -28.22 -0.83 -2.85
CA ASP A 141 -28.18 -0.20 -1.54
C ASP A 141 -26.80 0.45 -1.28
N VAL A 142 -26.62 1.64 -1.84
CA VAL A 142 -25.36 2.39 -1.69
C VAL A 142 -25.16 2.84 -0.24
N GLU A 143 -26.23 3.13 0.48
CA GLU A 143 -26.15 3.66 1.85
C GLU A 143 -25.49 2.66 2.79
N ASN A 144 -25.90 1.40 2.73
CA ASN A 144 -25.36 0.36 3.59
C ASN A 144 -24.17 -0.41 2.99
N GLY A 145 -23.95 -0.29 1.68
CA GLY A 145 -22.94 -1.11 1.00
C GLY A 145 -21.71 -0.38 0.51
N TRP A 146 -21.70 0.97 0.47
CA TRP A 146 -20.56 1.75 0.00
C TRP A 146 -20.15 2.81 1.04
N THR A 147 -19.16 2.48 1.88
CA THR A 147 -18.69 3.36 2.94
C THR A 147 -17.45 4.15 2.50
N TRP A 148 -17.36 5.40 2.92
CA TRP A 148 -16.29 6.32 2.56
C TRP A 148 -15.52 6.76 3.80
N PHE A 149 -14.19 6.59 3.77
CA PHE A 149 -13.34 6.78 4.93
C PHE A 149 -12.29 7.87 4.74
N THR A 150 -11.96 8.51 5.84
CA THR A 150 -10.78 9.33 6.03
C THR A 150 -9.97 8.78 7.21
N GLY A 151 -8.72 9.20 7.36
CA GLY A 151 -7.88 8.74 8.46
C GLY A 151 -6.72 9.69 8.75
N ASP A 152 -6.05 9.48 9.86
CA ASP A 152 -4.79 10.15 10.16
C ASP A 152 -3.62 9.51 9.40
N SER A 153 -2.49 10.20 9.35
CA SER A 153 -1.30 9.76 8.62
C SER A 153 -0.76 8.41 9.07
N THR A 154 -0.89 8.06 10.35
CA THR A 154 -0.38 6.80 10.91
C THR A 154 -1.22 5.62 10.41
N ASN A 155 -2.54 5.73 10.54
CA ASN A 155 -3.47 4.68 10.12
C ASN A 155 -3.48 4.51 8.59
N LEU A 156 -3.48 5.63 7.85
CA LEU A 156 -3.38 5.60 6.39
C LEU A 156 -2.06 4.98 5.92
N SER A 157 -0.93 5.32 6.54
CA SER A 157 0.36 4.71 6.20
C SER A 157 0.38 3.21 6.47
N LYS A 158 -0.23 2.72 7.56
CA LYS A 158 -0.37 1.28 7.83
C LYS A 158 -1.17 0.60 6.71
N LEU A 159 -2.32 1.16 6.35
CA LEU A 159 -3.18 0.63 5.29
C LEU A 159 -2.46 0.58 3.95
N LEU A 160 -1.87 1.70 3.52
CA LEU A 160 -1.13 1.80 2.26
C LEU A 160 0.03 0.81 2.19
N ASN A 161 0.82 0.69 3.28
CA ASN A 161 1.93 -0.24 3.34
C ASN A 161 1.47 -1.69 3.26
N THR A 162 0.40 -2.04 3.96
CA THR A 162 -0.15 -3.41 3.92
C THR A 162 -0.69 -3.76 2.54
N LEU A 163 -1.38 -2.82 1.90
CA LEU A 163 -1.88 -2.99 0.53
C LEU A 163 -0.78 -2.80 -0.54
N GLY A 164 0.48 -2.55 -0.15
CA GLY A 164 1.58 -2.32 -1.08
C GLY A 164 1.35 -1.15 -2.03
N TYR A 165 0.52 -0.19 -1.64
CA TYR A 165 0.10 0.95 -2.45
C TYR A 165 1.00 2.15 -2.14
N LYS A 166 1.88 2.53 -3.07
CA LYS A 166 2.85 3.59 -2.89
C LYS A 166 2.44 4.84 -3.65
N VAL A 167 2.34 5.94 -2.91
CA VAL A 167 2.00 7.27 -3.43
C VAL A 167 3.15 8.23 -3.18
N LYS A 168 3.26 9.27 -3.99
CA LYS A 168 4.24 10.34 -3.83
C LYS A 168 3.54 11.68 -3.85
N LYS A 169 3.73 12.48 -2.80
CA LYS A 169 3.21 13.84 -2.77
C LYS A 169 4.12 14.76 -3.58
N GLU A 170 3.55 15.51 -4.53
CA GLU A 170 4.24 16.54 -5.31
C GLU A 170 3.46 17.86 -5.24
N GLY A 171 3.95 18.79 -4.44
CA GLY A 171 3.24 20.05 -4.18
C GLY A 171 1.92 19.82 -3.44
N ALA A 172 0.83 20.24 -4.03
CA ALA A 172 -0.53 20.06 -3.48
C ALA A 172 -1.18 18.73 -3.93
N GLU A 173 -0.59 18.01 -4.87
CA GLU A 173 -1.17 16.81 -5.48
C GLU A 173 -0.40 15.56 -5.09
N TYR A 174 -0.98 14.40 -5.42
CA TYR A 174 -0.34 13.11 -5.27
C TYR A 174 -0.21 12.42 -6.64
N ILE A 175 0.98 11.89 -6.90
CA ILE A 175 1.17 10.89 -7.93
C ILE A 175 0.86 9.54 -7.29
N HIS A 176 -0.08 8.80 -7.88
CA HIS A 176 -0.53 7.52 -7.36
C HIS A 176 -0.98 6.58 -8.48
N PRO A 177 -0.89 5.26 -8.28
CA PRO A 177 -1.45 4.29 -9.22
C PRO A 177 -2.99 4.28 -9.15
N ALA A 178 -3.63 3.64 -10.13
CA ALA A 178 -5.05 3.35 -10.10
C ALA A 178 -5.26 1.84 -9.98
N ALA A 179 -5.87 1.43 -8.89
CA ALA A 179 -6.30 0.05 -8.66
C ALA A 179 -7.34 -0.02 -7.56
N ILE A 180 -8.11 -1.11 -7.60
CA ILE A 180 -8.92 -1.56 -6.48
C ILE A 180 -8.38 -2.88 -5.95
N MET A 181 -8.51 -3.08 -4.65
CA MET A 181 -8.12 -4.31 -3.96
C MET A 181 -9.35 -5.03 -3.44
N VAL A 182 -9.31 -6.35 -3.44
CA VAL A 182 -10.39 -7.16 -2.85
C VAL A 182 -9.84 -7.92 -1.66
N VAL A 183 -10.54 -7.83 -0.54
CA VAL A 183 -10.24 -8.58 0.67
C VAL A 183 -11.38 -9.53 1.02
N SER A 184 -11.02 -10.68 1.62
CA SER A 184 -12.00 -11.64 2.14
C SER A 184 -12.69 -11.14 3.40
N PRO A 185 -13.74 -11.83 3.90
CA PRO A 185 -14.38 -11.49 5.18
C PRO A 185 -13.41 -11.51 6.39
N GLU A 186 -12.32 -12.28 6.27
CA GLU A 186 -11.25 -12.34 7.29
C GLU A 186 -10.21 -11.22 7.12
N ALA A 187 -10.48 -10.25 6.23
CA ALA A 187 -9.59 -9.15 5.88
C ALA A 187 -8.26 -9.60 5.21
N LYS A 188 -8.27 -10.75 4.51
CA LYS A 188 -7.16 -11.25 3.73
C LYS A 188 -7.17 -10.65 2.32
N ILE A 189 -6.06 -10.13 1.84
CA ILE A 189 -5.93 -9.57 0.49
C ILE A 189 -5.97 -10.72 -0.53
N THR A 190 -6.97 -10.71 -1.41
CA THR A 190 -7.21 -11.80 -2.35
C THR A 190 -6.96 -11.42 -3.81
N ARG A 191 -7.07 -10.15 -4.15
CA ARG A 191 -6.91 -9.69 -5.53
C ARG A 191 -6.58 -8.22 -5.64
N TYR A 192 -5.85 -7.90 -6.70
CA TYR A 192 -5.66 -6.54 -7.22
C TYR A 192 -6.26 -6.46 -8.63
N LEU A 193 -6.94 -5.37 -8.92
CA LEU A 193 -7.45 -5.05 -10.24
C LEU A 193 -6.90 -3.67 -10.62
N HIS A 194 -6.01 -3.66 -11.58
CA HIS A 194 -5.32 -2.45 -12.03
C HIS A 194 -6.10 -1.75 -13.13
N GLY A 195 -6.03 -0.41 -13.15
CA GLY A 195 -6.66 0.42 -14.17
C GLY A 195 -7.90 1.17 -13.67
N THR A 196 -8.58 1.82 -14.61
CA THR A 196 -9.72 2.72 -14.36
C THR A 196 -10.99 2.32 -15.11
N TYR A 197 -11.03 1.12 -15.70
CA TYR A 197 -12.18 0.65 -16.49
C TYR A 197 -13.00 -0.37 -15.77
#